data_a2328e991016413df983cd7990bffb09
#
_entry.id   a2328e991016413df983cd7990bffb09
#
_cell.length_a   1.000
_cell.length_b   1.000
_cell.length_c   1.000
_cell.angle_alpha   90.00
_cell.angle_beta   90.00
_cell.angle_gamma   90.00
#
_symmetry.space_group_name_H-M   'P 1'
#
loop_
_entity.id
_entity.type
_entity.pdbx_description
1 polymer ?
#
loop_
_entity_poly.entity_id
_entity_poly.type
_entity_poly.pdbx_seq_one_letter_code
_entity_poly.pdbx_strand_id
1 'polypeptide(L)'
;MTNRFGISILFCLAGFLFSFSQTKKSVSTKKTTENISIDAELNEASWKDAEIATDFVSLEPKNGTPIPEEFKTEVKILYSNDAIYVGAKLYDPNPDKILKELEERDEIGTSDFFGIFINGYNDGQQEFRFF
;
A
#
# COMPACT_ATOMS: atom_id res chain seq x y z
N MET A 1 -23.28 41.95 33.28
CA MET A 1 -22.56 40.70 33.64
C MET A 1 -22.94 39.54 32.75
N THR A 2 -23.19 39.71 31.45
CA THR A 2 -23.84 38.70 30.60
C THR A 2 -23.14 38.35 29.28
N ASN A 3 -21.94 38.90 29.02
CA ASN A 3 -21.27 38.64 27.70
C ASN A 3 -20.05 37.70 27.75
N ARG A 4 -19.67 37.18 28.89
CA ARG A 4 -18.46 36.33 28.99
C ARG A 4 -18.76 34.85 28.69
N PHE A 5 -19.96 34.39 28.96
CA PHE A 5 -20.38 33.00 28.68
C PHE A 5 -20.64 32.72 27.20
N GLY A 6 -21.17 33.68 26.45
CA GLY A 6 -21.43 33.55 25.03
C GLY A 6 -20.20 33.39 24.17
N ILE A 7 -19.11 34.07 24.53
CA ILE A 7 -17.83 34.04 23.79
C ILE A 7 -17.11 32.69 23.99
N SER A 8 -17.18 32.12 25.20
CA SER A 8 -16.58 30.80 25.48
C SER A 8 -17.25 29.66 24.73
N ILE A 9 -18.57 29.70 24.58
CA ILE A 9 -19.30 28.68 23.81
C ILE A 9 -19.03 28.78 22.30
N LEU A 10 -18.87 30.01 21.78
CA LEU A 10 -18.53 30.24 20.38
C LEU A 10 -17.11 29.74 20.04
N PHE A 11 -16.17 29.85 20.98
CA PHE A 11 -14.81 29.38 20.80
C PHE A 11 -14.70 27.85 20.84
N CYS A 12 -15.50 27.17 21.66
CA CYS A 12 -15.60 25.70 21.66
C CYS A 12 -16.24 25.16 20.39
N LEU A 13 -17.22 25.85 19.79
CA LEU A 13 -17.89 25.41 18.57
C LEU A 13 -16.97 25.57 17.33
N ALA A 14 -16.08 26.57 17.31
CA ALA A 14 -15.14 26.79 16.21
C ALA A 14 -14.00 25.74 16.16
N GLY A 15 -13.67 25.09 17.28
CA GLY A 15 -12.64 24.05 17.36
C GLY A 15 -13.03 22.71 16.72
N PHE A 16 -14.32 22.47 16.45
CA PHE A 16 -14.83 21.20 15.93
C PHE A 16 -14.77 21.06 14.39
N LEU A 17 -14.35 22.09 13.66
CA LEU A 17 -14.44 22.10 12.19
C LEU A 17 -13.18 21.66 11.47
N PHE A 18 -12.12 21.29 12.16
CA PHE A 18 -10.90 20.77 11.53
C PHE A 18 -10.78 19.25 11.66
N SER A 19 -11.77 18.53 11.13
CA SER A 19 -11.59 17.11 10.86
C SER A 19 -10.80 16.96 9.55
N PHE A 20 -9.49 16.74 9.65
CA PHE A 20 -8.70 16.32 8.52
C PHE A 20 -9.08 14.88 8.17
N SER A 21 -9.93 14.71 7.17
CA SER A 21 -10.14 13.41 6.54
C SER A 21 -8.89 13.06 5.74
N GLN A 22 -8.16 12.03 6.15
CA GLN A 22 -7.11 11.47 5.31
C GLN A 22 -7.76 10.81 4.09
N THR A 23 -7.45 11.31 2.91
CA THR A 23 -7.90 10.68 1.67
C THR A 23 -7.18 9.34 1.51
N LYS A 24 -7.93 8.24 1.58
CA LYS A 24 -7.38 6.90 1.34
C LYS A 24 -6.99 6.79 -0.12
N LYS A 25 -5.73 6.42 -0.39
CA LYS A 25 -5.26 6.11 -1.74
C LYS A 25 -6.01 4.89 -2.28
N SER A 26 -6.29 4.90 -3.55
CA SER A 26 -6.95 3.79 -4.25
C SER A 26 -6.28 3.55 -5.59
N VAL A 27 -6.31 2.34 -6.06
CA VAL A 27 -5.89 1.91 -7.38
C VAL A 27 -7.00 1.08 -7.99
N SER A 28 -7.23 1.27 -9.29
CA SER A 28 -8.24 0.50 -10.02
C SER A 28 -7.60 -0.73 -10.63
N THR A 29 -8.13 -1.90 -10.30
CA THR A 29 -7.67 -3.15 -10.91
C THR A 29 -8.53 -3.52 -12.13
N LYS A 30 -7.91 -4.18 -13.11
CA LYS A 30 -8.57 -4.63 -14.36
C LYS A 30 -8.70 -6.14 -14.39
N LYS A 31 -9.80 -6.60 -14.99
CA LYS A 31 -9.98 -8.02 -15.28
C LYS A 31 -9.16 -8.38 -16.52
N THR A 32 -8.42 -9.49 -16.44
CA THR A 32 -7.72 -10.08 -17.58
C THR A 32 -8.35 -11.41 -17.96
N THR A 33 -8.30 -11.72 -19.24
CA THR A 33 -8.57 -13.05 -19.82
C THR A 33 -7.30 -13.68 -20.38
N GLU A 34 -6.19 -12.96 -20.32
CA GLU A 34 -4.87 -13.40 -20.75
C GLU A 34 -4.30 -14.39 -19.71
N ASN A 35 -3.55 -15.36 -20.19
CA ASN A 35 -2.82 -16.26 -19.29
C ASN A 35 -1.57 -15.54 -18.77
N ILE A 36 -1.58 -15.21 -17.50
CA ILE A 36 -0.46 -14.54 -16.84
C ILE A 36 0.56 -15.60 -16.40
N SER A 37 1.80 -15.44 -16.82
CA SER A 37 2.92 -16.28 -16.40
C SER A 37 3.47 -15.78 -15.06
N ILE A 38 3.83 -16.70 -14.17
CA ILE A 38 4.47 -16.34 -12.89
C ILE A 38 5.99 -16.56 -13.03
N ASP A 39 6.63 -15.62 -13.74
CA ASP A 39 8.04 -15.69 -14.11
C ASP A 39 8.84 -14.45 -13.71
N ALA A 40 8.24 -13.58 -12.90
CA ALA A 40 8.78 -12.27 -12.49
C ALA A 40 8.94 -11.25 -13.64
N GLU A 41 8.35 -11.54 -14.82
CA GLU A 41 8.30 -10.60 -15.93
C GLU A 41 6.88 -10.02 -16.03
N LEU A 42 6.75 -8.71 -16.22
CA LEU A 42 5.46 -8.03 -16.41
C LEU A 42 5.32 -7.62 -17.88
N ASN A 43 5.47 -8.58 -18.78
CA ASN A 43 5.57 -8.35 -20.20
C ASN A 43 4.27 -8.62 -20.97
N GLU A 44 3.28 -9.29 -20.36
CA GLU A 44 1.98 -9.51 -20.98
C GLU A 44 1.24 -8.20 -21.25
N ALA A 45 0.38 -8.20 -22.25
CA ALA A 45 -0.33 -6.99 -22.67
C ALA A 45 -1.21 -6.41 -21.56
N SER A 46 -1.82 -7.26 -20.74
CA SER A 46 -2.67 -6.84 -19.62
C SER A 46 -1.95 -5.98 -18.60
N TRP A 47 -0.65 -6.20 -18.39
CA TRP A 47 0.15 -5.37 -17.46
C TRP A 47 0.39 -3.96 -17.95
N LYS A 48 0.42 -3.76 -19.28
CA LYS A 48 0.66 -2.42 -19.87
C LYS A 48 -0.46 -1.45 -19.56
N ASP A 49 -1.68 -1.96 -19.50
CA ASP A 49 -2.89 -1.18 -19.26
C ASP A 49 -3.29 -1.11 -17.79
N ALA A 50 -2.62 -1.83 -16.91
CA ALA A 50 -2.89 -1.82 -15.48
C ALA A 50 -2.43 -0.50 -14.84
N GLU A 51 -3.28 0.08 -14.00
CA GLU A 51 -2.92 1.24 -13.20
C GLU A 51 -1.79 0.88 -12.23
N ILE A 52 -0.88 1.82 -12.04
CA ILE A 52 0.28 1.65 -11.16
C ILE A 52 -0.04 2.26 -9.80
N ALA A 53 0.00 1.46 -8.76
CA ALA A 53 0.07 1.97 -7.39
C ALA A 53 1.50 2.40 -7.10
N THR A 54 1.67 3.63 -6.68
CA THR A 54 2.95 4.28 -6.37
C THR A 54 2.80 5.21 -5.17
N ASP A 55 3.81 6.04 -4.90
CA ASP A 55 3.83 6.98 -3.77
C ASP A 55 3.63 6.29 -2.41
N PHE A 56 4.24 5.15 -2.25
CA PHE A 56 4.28 4.47 -0.96
C PHE A 56 5.03 5.33 0.06
N VAL A 57 4.69 5.14 1.32
CA VAL A 57 5.28 5.90 2.42
C VAL A 57 5.86 4.93 3.45
N SER A 58 6.87 5.38 4.18
CA SER A 58 7.44 4.62 5.29
C SER A 58 6.40 4.40 6.39
N LEU A 59 6.37 3.20 6.96
CA LEU A 59 5.65 2.91 8.18
C LEU A 59 6.51 3.25 9.38
N GLU A 60 7.77 2.85 9.38
CA GLU A 60 8.77 3.07 10.42
C GLU A 60 10.08 3.58 9.80
N PRO A 61 10.90 4.31 10.55
CA PRO A 61 10.71 4.83 11.91
C PRO A 61 9.79 6.05 11.99
N LYS A 62 9.40 6.63 10.85
CA LYS A 62 8.56 7.82 10.77
C LYS A 62 7.43 7.60 9.77
N ASN A 63 6.28 7.23 10.29
CA ASN A 63 5.09 6.97 9.47
C ASN A 63 4.70 8.16 8.59
N GLY A 64 4.36 7.86 7.35
CA GLY A 64 3.92 8.84 6.35
C GLY A 64 5.07 9.59 5.66
N THR A 65 6.33 9.25 5.93
CA THR A 65 7.46 9.85 5.22
C THR A 65 7.51 9.30 3.79
N PRO A 66 7.58 10.16 2.75
CA PRO A 66 7.76 9.71 1.38
C PRO A 66 9.04 8.86 1.22
N ILE A 67 8.93 7.80 0.43
CA ILE A 67 10.08 6.96 0.09
C ILE A 67 10.93 7.71 -0.95
N PRO A 68 12.27 7.75 -0.82
CA PRO A 68 13.14 8.31 -1.83
C PRO A 68 12.96 7.65 -3.19
N GLU A 69 13.10 8.42 -4.28
CA GLU A 69 12.82 7.94 -5.65
C GLU A 69 13.68 6.72 -6.04
N GLU A 70 14.90 6.63 -5.52
CA GLU A 70 15.79 5.50 -5.75
C GLU A 70 15.33 4.18 -5.13
N PHE A 71 14.41 4.23 -4.16
CA PHE A 71 13.80 3.08 -3.48
C PHE A 71 12.31 2.96 -3.79
N LYS A 72 11.82 3.62 -4.82
CA LYS A 72 10.41 3.56 -5.15
C LYS A 72 9.92 2.14 -5.38
N THR A 73 8.65 1.94 -5.11
CA THR A 73 7.94 0.71 -5.39
C THR A 73 6.79 1.00 -6.34
N GLU A 74 6.64 0.18 -7.36
CA GLU A 74 5.52 0.21 -8.30
C GLU A 74 4.79 -1.11 -8.22
N VAL A 75 3.48 -1.06 -7.99
CA VAL A 75 2.66 -2.27 -7.89
C VAL A 75 1.51 -2.19 -8.90
N LYS A 76 1.27 -3.28 -9.59
CA LYS A 76 0.14 -3.47 -10.51
C LYS A 76 -0.69 -4.64 -10.05
N ILE A 77 -2.00 -4.54 -10.21
CA ILE A 77 -2.93 -5.59 -9.80
C ILE A 77 -3.87 -5.90 -10.97
N LEU A 78 -3.97 -7.17 -11.29
CA LEU A 78 -4.95 -7.72 -12.23
C LEU A 78 -5.77 -8.80 -11.54
N TYR A 79 -6.89 -9.14 -12.09
CA TYR A 79 -7.65 -10.30 -11.63
C TYR A 79 -8.27 -11.07 -12.81
N SER A 80 -8.50 -12.35 -12.61
CA SER A 80 -9.27 -13.20 -13.53
C SER A 80 -10.53 -13.72 -12.83
N ASN A 81 -11.16 -14.76 -13.37
CA ASN A 81 -12.25 -15.45 -12.67
C ASN A 81 -11.75 -16.26 -11.46
N ASP A 82 -10.49 -16.66 -11.48
CA ASP A 82 -9.94 -17.67 -10.58
C ASP A 82 -8.79 -17.16 -9.71
N ALA A 83 -8.20 -15.98 -10.05
CA ALA A 83 -7.00 -15.50 -9.39
C ALA A 83 -6.92 -13.97 -9.32
N ILE A 84 -6.15 -13.48 -8.35
CA ILE A 84 -5.63 -12.12 -8.27
C ILE A 84 -4.14 -12.22 -8.57
N TYR A 85 -3.67 -11.40 -9.51
CA TYR A 85 -2.27 -11.28 -9.87
C TYR A 85 -1.71 -9.97 -9.37
N VAL A 86 -0.60 -10.02 -8.70
CA VAL A 86 0.11 -8.83 -8.21
C VAL A 86 1.51 -8.84 -8.77
N GLY A 87 1.83 -7.79 -9.52
CA GLY A 87 3.16 -7.56 -10.03
C GLY A 87 3.78 -6.36 -9.33
N ALA A 88 4.91 -6.56 -8.68
CA ALA A 88 5.63 -5.52 -7.96
C ALA A 88 7.03 -5.32 -8.56
N LYS A 89 7.42 -4.06 -8.69
CA LYS A 89 8.78 -3.66 -9.03
C LYS A 89 9.33 -2.78 -7.91
N LEU A 90 10.32 -3.32 -7.21
CA LEU A 90 11.00 -2.65 -6.12
C LEU A 90 12.36 -2.18 -6.65
N TYR A 91 12.62 -0.89 -6.55
CA TYR A 91 13.87 -0.29 -7.02
C TYR A 91 14.85 -0.19 -5.86
N ASP A 92 16.08 -0.59 -6.12
CA ASP A 92 17.21 -0.46 -5.20
C ASP A 92 18.45 -0.06 -5.99
N PRO A 93 19.15 1.02 -5.59
CA PRO A 93 20.40 1.43 -6.25
C PRO A 93 21.56 0.46 -5.98
N ASN A 94 21.44 -0.45 -5.00
CA ASN A 94 22.47 -1.40 -4.60
C ASN A 94 21.92 -2.83 -4.47
N PRO A 95 21.41 -3.44 -5.54
CA PRO A 95 20.73 -4.74 -5.47
C PRO A 95 21.64 -5.86 -4.96
N ASP A 96 22.96 -5.71 -5.07
CA ASP A 96 23.93 -6.68 -4.53
C ASP A 96 24.01 -6.68 -3.00
N LYS A 97 23.47 -5.67 -2.35
CA LYS A 97 23.42 -5.55 -0.87
C LYS A 97 22.13 -6.02 -0.26
N ILE A 98 21.15 -6.42 -1.06
CA ILE A 98 19.90 -6.98 -0.58
C ILE A 98 20.21 -8.26 0.19
N LEU A 99 19.75 -8.31 1.45
CA LEU A 99 19.92 -9.47 2.31
C LEU A 99 19.13 -10.65 1.74
N LYS A 100 19.80 -11.80 1.62
CA LYS A 100 19.23 -13.05 1.10
C LYS A 100 19.58 -14.17 2.07
N GLU A 101 18.77 -14.28 3.12
CA GLU A 101 18.95 -15.32 4.13
C GLU A 101 17.94 -16.44 3.92
N LEU A 102 18.31 -17.65 4.31
CA LEU A 102 17.36 -18.76 4.37
C LEU A 102 16.64 -18.66 5.72
N GLU A 103 15.35 -18.49 5.63
CA GLU A 103 14.48 -18.40 6.81
C GLU A 103 13.71 -19.70 7.00
N GLU A 104 13.22 -19.92 8.20
CA GLU A 104 12.26 -20.99 8.46
C GLU A 104 10.90 -20.62 7.83
N ARG A 105 10.12 -21.64 7.51
CA ARG A 105 8.79 -21.43 6.94
C ARG A 105 7.94 -20.59 7.89
N ASP A 106 7.26 -19.59 7.32
CA ASP A 106 6.37 -18.67 8.02
C ASP A 106 7.08 -17.69 9.01
N GLU A 107 8.41 -17.63 8.98
CA GLU A 107 9.19 -16.60 9.68
C GLU A 107 9.73 -15.57 8.70
N ILE A 108 9.60 -14.30 9.07
CA ILE A 108 10.21 -13.17 8.36
C ILE A 108 11.40 -12.73 9.22
N GLY A 109 12.60 -13.12 8.81
CA GLY A 109 13.82 -12.77 9.50
C GLY A 109 14.25 -11.32 9.26
N THR A 110 15.52 -11.13 8.95
CA THR A 110 16.11 -9.81 8.65
C THR A 110 16.21 -9.53 7.15
N SER A 111 15.77 -10.47 6.31
CA SER A 111 15.78 -10.31 4.85
C SER A 111 14.75 -9.29 4.39
N ASP A 112 15.04 -8.66 3.26
CA ASP A 112 14.05 -7.80 2.59
C ASP A 112 12.88 -8.66 2.08
N PHE A 113 11.68 -8.18 2.26
CA PHE A 113 10.48 -8.87 1.81
C PHE A 113 9.45 -7.93 1.18
N PHE A 114 8.58 -8.51 0.38
CA PHE A 114 7.39 -7.85 -0.14
C PHE A 114 6.16 -8.62 0.34
N GLY A 115 5.19 -7.92 0.90
CA GLY A 115 3.99 -8.55 1.43
C GLY A 115 2.71 -7.90 0.93
N ILE A 116 1.65 -8.70 0.83
CA ILE A 116 0.30 -8.27 0.45
C ILE A 116 -0.67 -8.67 1.55
N PHE A 117 -1.51 -7.74 1.93
CA PHE A 117 -2.53 -7.93 2.94
C PHE A 117 -3.91 -7.76 2.29
N ILE A 118 -4.72 -8.81 2.32
CA ILE A 118 -6.05 -8.81 1.71
C ILE A 118 -7.11 -8.93 2.77
N ASN A 119 -7.94 -7.91 2.93
CA ASN A 119 -9.15 -7.96 3.73
C ASN A 119 -10.35 -8.27 2.83
N GLY A 120 -10.70 -9.55 2.74
CA GLY A 120 -11.75 -10.02 1.84
C GLY A 120 -13.16 -9.57 2.22
N TYR A 121 -13.38 -9.20 3.48
CA TYR A 121 -14.68 -8.77 3.98
C TYR A 121 -14.79 -7.26 4.13
N ASN A 122 -13.69 -6.53 3.96
CA ASN A 122 -13.61 -5.08 4.16
C ASN A 122 -14.13 -4.62 5.55
N ASP A 123 -13.98 -5.46 6.56
CA ASP A 123 -14.45 -5.24 7.93
C ASP A 123 -13.33 -4.77 8.88
N GLY A 124 -12.08 -4.80 8.42
CA GLY A 124 -10.91 -4.43 9.22
C GLY A 124 -10.56 -5.40 10.34
N GLN A 125 -11.19 -6.58 10.38
CA GLN A 125 -11.01 -7.55 11.45
C GLN A 125 -10.15 -8.74 11.05
N GLN A 126 -10.22 -9.15 9.79
CA GLN A 126 -9.51 -10.30 9.25
C GLN A 126 -8.75 -9.92 7.99
N GLU A 127 -7.54 -10.42 7.86
CA GLU A 127 -6.74 -10.25 6.66
C GLU A 127 -5.96 -11.53 6.35
N PHE A 128 -5.81 -11.81 5.05
CA PHE A 128 -4.87 -12.79 4.55
C PHE A 128 -3.56 -12.10 4.26
N ARG A 129 -2.45 -12.67 4.70
CA ARG A 129 -1.09 -12.15 4.50
C ARG A 129 -0.32 -13.09 3.60
N PHE A 130 0.32 -12.53 2.57
CA PHE A 130 1.18 -13.24 1.63
C PHE A 130 2.52 -12.51 1.58
N PHE A 131 3.62 -13.26 1.70
CA PHE A 131 5.00 -12.77 1.69
C PHE A 131 5.81 -13.46 0.61
#